data_b9feb8e32fed5c33a88465c439e5cc7e
#
_entry.id   b9feb8e32fed5c33a88465c439e5cc7e
#
_cell.length_a   1.000
_cell.length_b   1.000
_cell.length_c   1.000
_cell.angle_alpha   90.00
_cell.angle_beta   90.00
_cell.angle_gamma   90.00
#
_symmetry.space_group_name_H-M   'P 1'
#
loop_
_entity.id
_entity.type
_entity.pdbx_description
1 polymer ?
#
loop_
_entity_poly.entity_id
_entity_poly.type
_entity_poly.pdbx_seq_one_letter_code
_entity_poly.pdbx_strand_id
1 'polypeptide(L)'
;MNVRLFTPAEVDALIPRLVDLMSQAMERHRSAQDFAESLRAERERIRAAGNDPAERREWKARAERLDGLTIEVRTVLGEIEALGGVVKDVEMGLVDFAGVAPGAGDDPVNLCWKYGETAVRFWHGFDEGFAQRKPLS
;
A
#
# COMPACT_ATOMS: atom_id res chain seq x y z
N MET A 1 21.50 11.25 9.84
CA MET A 1 20.74 10.68 8.71
C MET A 1 19.92 11.78 8.06
N ASN A 2 20.10 11.98 6.77
CA ASN A 2 19.38 13.05 6.06
C ASN A 2 18.03 12.51 5.58
N VAL A 3 16.96 13.09 6.10
CA VAL A 3 15.62 12.80 5.61
C VAL A 3 15.34 13.77 4.46
N ARG A 4 15.01 13.23 3.29
CA ARG A 4 14.63 14.07 2.17
C ARG A 4 13.25 14.68 2.45
N LEU A 5 13.18 16.00 2.27
CA LEU A 5 11.91 16.71 2.36
C LEU A 5 11.45 17.11 0.96
N PHE A 6 10.23 16.77 0.63
CA PHE A 6 9.64 17.02 -0.68
C PHE A 6 8.85 18.34 -0.67
N THR A 7 8.86 19.01 -1.81
CA THR A 7 7.85 20.06 -2.06
C THR A 7 6.64 19.43 -2.73
N PRO A 8 5.46 20.06 -2.67
CA PRO A 8 4.31 19.58 -3.41
C PRO A 8 4.58 19.37 -4.91
N ALA A 9 5.32 20.27 -5.53
CA ALA A 9 5.68 20.14 -6.95
C ALA A 9 6.53 18.90 -7.23
N GLU A 10 7.43 18.57 -6.32
CA GLU A 10 8.26 17.37 -6.47
C GLU A 10 7.43 16.09 -6.36
N VAL A 11 6.45 16.06 -5.46
CA VAL A 11 5.53 14.93 -5.37
C VAL A 11 4.67 14.83 -6.62
N ASP A 12 4.15 15.97 -7.10
CA ASP A 12 3.34 16.00 -8.33
C ASP A 12 4.09 15.39 -9.52
N ALA A 13 5.39 15.65 -9.60
CA ALA A 13 6.22 15.09 -10.67
C ALA A 13 6.31 13.56 -10.62
N LEU A 14 6.11 12.97 -9.43
CA LEU A 14 6.16 11.52 -9.25
C LEU A 14 4.81 10.84 -9.51
N ILE A 15 3.71 11.59 -9.60
CA ILE A 15 2.36 11.00 -9.69
C ILE A 15 2.20 10.02 -10.86
N PRO A 16 2.67 10.28 -12.09
CA PRO A 16 2.53 9.29 -13.15
C PRO A 16 3.14 7.94 -12.78
N ARG A 17 4.29 7.96 -12.13
CA ARG A 17 4.95 6.73 -11.68
C ARG A 17 4.22 6.11 -10.48
N LEU A 18 3.71 6.94 -9.57
CA LEU A 18 2.93 6.49 -8.42
C LEU A 18 1.64 5.81 -8.85
N VAL A 19 0.95 6.37 -9.84
CA VAL A 19 -0.29 5.78 -10.38
C VAL A 19 -0.01 4.39 -10.93
N ASP A 20 1.04 4.25 -11.73
CA ASP A 20 1.40 2.96 -12.32
C ASP A 20 1.73 1.92 -11.24
N LEU A 21 2.59 2.28 -10.30
CA LEU A 21 3.00 1.37 -9.23
C LEU A 21 1.87 1.04 -8.27
N MET A 22 1.10 2.04 -7.86
CA MET A 22 0.00 1.81 -6.93
C MET A 22 -1.11 0.97 -7.56
N SER A 23 -1.41 1.19 -8.83
CA SER A 23 -2.36 0.37 -9.57
C SER A 23 -1.96 -1.11 -9.53
N GLN A 24 -0.68 -1.39 -9.77
CA GLN A 24 -0.15 -2.75 -9.69
C GLN A 24 -0.23 -3.32 -8.28
N ALA A 25 0.15 -2.52 -7.29
CA ALA A 25 0.13 -2.94 -5.90
C ALA A 25 -1.29 -3.28 -5.43
N MET A 26 -2.25 -2.43 -5.77
CA MET A 26 -3.65 -2.63 -5.39
C MET A 26 -4.24 -3.88 -6.03
N GLU A 27 -3.95 -4.12 -7.32
CA GLU A 27 -4.41 -5.30 -8.04
C GLU A 27 -3.84 -6.58 -7.45
N ARG A 28 -2.53 -6.61 -7.21
CA ARG A 28 -1.86 -7.78 -6.64
C ARG A 28 -2.28 -8.04 -5.20
N HIS A 29 -2.48 -6.97 -4.44
CA HIS A 29 -2.97 -7.09 -3.07
C HIS A 29 -4.37 -7.72 -3.04
N ARG A 30 -5.26 -7.29 -3.93
CA ARG A 30 -6.61 -7.86 -4.04
C ARG A 30 -6.55 -9.34 -4.42
N SER A 31 -5.69 -9.68 -5.38
CA SER A 31 -5.52 -11.08 -5.79
C SER A 31 -5.02 -11.94 -4.63
N ALA A 32 -4.06 -11.43 -3.85
CA ALA A 32 -3.54 -12.15 -2.69
C ALA A 32 -4.63 -12.33 -1.62
N GLN A 33 -5.44 -11.30 -1.37
CA GLN A 33 -6.54 -11.41 -0.41
C GLN A 33 -7.60 -12.40 -0.85
N ASP A 34 -8.00 -12.37 -2.11
CA ASP A 34 -9.00 -13.31 -2.64
C ASP A 34 -8.49 -14.75 -2.56
N PHE A 35 -7.22 -14.94 -2.86
CA PHE A 35 -6.59 -16.26 -2.76
C PHE A 35 -6.54 -16.74 -1.31
N ALA A 36 -6.16 -15.87 -0.38
CA ALA A 36 -6.12 -16.21 1.04
C ALA A 36 -7.50 -16.57 1.57
N GLU A 37 -8.54 -15.85 1.15
CA GLU A 37 -9.93 -16.16 1.51
C GLU A 37 -10.35 -17.52 0.99
N SER A 38 -10.03 -17.80 -0.28
CA SER A 38 -10.29 -19.09 -0.91
C SER A 38 -9.61 -20.23 -0.17
N LEU A 39 -8.38 -20.04 0.27
CA LEU A 39 -7.64 -21.03 1.05
C LEU A 39 -8.29 -21.27 2.41
N ARG A 40 -8.75 -20.22 3.08
CA ARG A 40 -9.42 -20.39 4.38
C ARG A 40 -10.72 -21.18 4.25
N ALA A 41 -11.51 -20.86 3.23
CA ALA A 41 -12.77 -21.55 2.96
C ALA A 41 -12.53 -23.03 2.67
N GLU A 42 -11.53 -23.33 1.87
CA GLU A 42 -11.18 -24.71 1.53
C GLU A 42 -10.67 -25.46 2.75
N ARG A 43 -9.87 -24.84 3.59
CA ARG A 43 -9.38 -25.48 4.81
C ARG A 43 -10.53 -25.87 5.74
N GLU A 44 -11.53 -25.00 5.87
CA GLU A 44 -12.71 -25.30 6.68
C GLU A 44 -13.51 -26.45 6.08
N ARG A 45 -13.67 -26.49 4.75
CA ARG A 45 -14.34 -27.58 4.06
C ARG A 45 -13.62 -28.91 4.30
N ILE A 46 -12.30 -28.94 4.18
CA ILE A 46 -11.49 -30.13 4.41
C ILE A 46 -11.64 -30.62 5.84
N ARG A 47 -11.59 -29.70 6.81
CA ARG A 47 -11.76 -30.03 8.23
C ARG A 47 -13.14 -30.62 8.50
N ALA A 48 -14.18 -30.00 7.98
CA ALA A 48 -15.56 -30.44 8.17
C ALA A 48 -15.81 -31.81 7.54
N ALA A 49 -15.11 -32.14 6.47
CA ALA A 49 -15.27 -33.39 5.73
C ALA A 49 -14.42 -34.56 6.30
N GLY A 50 -13.76 -34.38 7.43
CA GLY A 50 -12.97 -35.43 8.06
C GLY A 50 -11.46 -35.24 8.03
N ASN A 51 -10.99 -34.11 7.50
CA ASN A 51 -9.57 -33.73 7.53
C ASN A 51 -8.65 -34.75 6.86
N ASP A 52 -9.01 -35.20 5.66
CA ASP A 52 -8.23 -36.17 4.88
C ASP A 52 -6.79 -35.70 4.67
N PRO A 53 -5.78 -36.56 4.95
CA PRO A 53 -4.37 -36.20 4.79
C PRO A 53 -3.99 -35.80 3.37
N ALA A 54 -4.56 -36.45 2.34
CA ALA A 54 -4.25 -36.12 0.95
C ALA A 54 -4.76 -34.71 0.59
N GLU A 55 -5.98 -34.37 1.02
CA GLU A 55 -6.54 -33.06 0.79
C GLU A 55 -5.76 -31.99 1.53
N ARG A 56 -5.29 -32.27 2.73
CA ARG A 56 -4.45 -31.34 3.49
C ARG A 56 -3.13 -31.06 2.78
N ARG A 57 -2.51 -32.09 2.20
CA ARG A 57 -1.26 -31.92 1.46
C ARG A 57 -1.44 -31.05 0.23
N GLU A 58 -2.52 -31.27 -0.51
CA GLU A 58 -2.85 -30.45 -1.67
C GLU A 58 -3.11 -28.99 -1.28
N TRP A 59 -3.84 -28.80 -0.20
CA TRP A 59 -4.12 -27.47 0.33
C TRP A 59 -2.81 -26.75 0.71
N LYS A 60 -1.92 -27.45 1.40
CA LYS A 60 -0.63 -26.88 1.82
C LYS A 60 0.22 -26.49 0.62
N ALA A 61 0.25 -27.32 -0.41
CA ALA A 61 0.99 -27.01 -1.64
C ALA A 61 0.44 -25.74 -2.32
N ARG A 62 -0.88 -25.60 -2.35
CA ARG A 62 -1.50 -24.40 -2.89
C ARG A 62 -1.27 -23.18 -2.02
N ALA A 63 -1.27 -23.35 -0.70
CA ALA A 63 -1.02 -22.28 0.23
C ALA A 63 0.37 -21.66 0.07
N GLU A 64 1.35 -22.43 -0.36
CA GLU A 64 2.71 -21.93 -0.64
C GLU A 64 2.71 -20.85 -1.72
N ARG A 65 1.77 -20.89 -2.65
CA ARG A 65 1.64 -19.88 -3.70
C ARG A 65 1.30 -18.49 -3.12
N LEU A 66 0.64 -18.45 -1.97
CA LEU A 66 0.30 -17.20 -1.31
C LEU A 66 1.55 -16.39 -0.95
N ASP A 67 2.62 -17.07 -0.55
CA ASP A 67 3.89 -16.41 -0.24
C ASP A 67 4.44 -15.68 -1.45
N GLY A 68 4.37 -16.29 -2.63
CA GLY A 68 4.79 -15.64 -3.87
C GLY A 68 3.96 -14.40 -4.20
N LEU A 69 2.64 -14.48 -4.02
CA LEU A 69 1.75 -13.35 -4.25
C LEU A 69 2.06 -12.19 -3.28
N THR A 70 2.34 -12.53 -2.02
CA THR A 70 2.70 -11.53 -1.01
C THR A 70 4.02 -10.85 -1.37
N ILE A 71 5.00 -11.62 -1.84
CA ILE A 71 6.28 -11.07 -2.28
C ILE A 71 6.10 -10.11 -3.46
N GLU A 72 5.21 -10.43 -4.41
CA GLU A 72 4.93 -9.55 -5.53
C GLU A 72 4.39 -8.20 -5.06
N VAL A 73 3.49 -8.19 -4.08
CA VAL A 73 2.97 -6.95 -3.50
C VAL A 73 4.11 -6.15 -2.85
N ARG A 74 4.91 -6.79 -2.02
CA ARG A 74 6.04 -6.15 -1.33
C ARG A 74 7.05 -5.55 -2.30
N THR A 75 7.30 -6.23 -3.41
CA THR A 75 8.22 -5.74 -4.44
C THR A 75 7.75 -4.41 -5.02
N VAL A 76 6.47 -4.32 -5.36
CA VAL A 76 5.92 -3.07 -5.92
C VAL A 76 5.89 -1.97 -4.86
N LEU A 77 5.51 -2.31 -3.61
CA LEU A 77 5.53 -1.32 -2.52
C LEU A 77 6.94 -0.80 -2.27
N GLY A 78 7.95 -1.66 -2.39
CA GLY A 78 9.35 -1.27 -2.28
C GLY A 78 9.76 -0.27 -3.35
N GLU A 79 9.23 -0.40 -4.56
CA GLU A 79 9.49 0.56 -5.65
C GLU A 79 8.88 1.93 -5.34
N ILE A 80 7.70 1.96 -4.73
CA ILE A 80 7.09 3.23 -4.28
C ILE A 80 7.95 3.86 -3.18
N GLU A 81 8.39 3.07 -2.22
CA GLU A 81 9.24 3.56 -1.13
C GLU A 81 10.58 4.08 -1.66
N ALA A 82 11.11 3.47 -2.72
CA ALA A 82 12.34 3.94 -3.36
C ALA A 82 12.18 5.33 -3.98
N LEU A 83 10.97 5.74 -4.31
CA LEU A 83 10.68 7.10 -4.77
C LEU A 83 10.70 8.11 -3.62
N GLY A 84 10.67 7.65 -2.38
CA GLY A 84 10.69 8.50 -1.19
C GLY A 84 9.39 8.53 -0.40
N GLY A 85 8.38 7.79 -0.84
CA GLY A 85 7.09 7.73 -0.17
C GLY A 85 7.01 6.62 0.85
N VAL A 86 6.07 6.74 1.78
CA VAL A 86 5.73 5.68 2.73
C VAL A 86 4.29 5.28 2.44
N VAL A 87 4.08 4.02 2.06
CA VAL A 87 2.75 3.52 1.79
C VAL A 87 2.04 3.28 3.12
N LYS A 88 0.94 3.99 3.33
CA LYS A 88 0.16 3.91 4.58
C LYS A 88 -0.99 2.93 4.48
N ASP A 89 -1.58 2.79 3.31
CA ASP A 89 -2.73 1.91 3.12
C ASP A 89 -2.79 1.51 1.65
N VAL A 90 -2.61 0.23 1.38
CA VAL A 90 -2.65 -0.29 0.01
C VAL A 90 -4.08 -0.32 -0.53
N GLU A 91 -5.07 -0.62 0.30
CA GLU A 91 -6.46 -0.70 -0.17
C GLU A 91 -6.96 0.66 -0.64
N MET A 92 -6.63 1.72 0.09
CA MET A 92 -7.01 3.09 -0.26
C MET A 92 -6.02 3.74 -1.23
N GLY A 93 -4.83 3.19 -1.36
CA GLY A 93 -3.79 3.78 -2.19
C GLY A 93 -3.17 5.03 -1.58
N LEU A 94 -2.92 5.02 -0.27
CA LEU A 94 -2.38 6.18 0.46
C LEU A 94 -0.87 6.12 0.54
N VAL A 95 -0.23 7.23 0.15
CA VAL A 95 1.22 7.38 0.25
C VAL A 95 1.52 8.75 0.87
N ASP A 96 2.39 8.75 1.88
CA ASP A 96 2.86 9.98 2.51
C ASP A 96 4.30 10.27 2.12
N PHE A 97 4.58 11.53 1.84
CA PHE A 97 5.94 12.01 1.58
C PHE A 97 6.29 13.05 2.63
N ALA A 98 7.38 12.85 3.36
CA ALA A 98 7.87 13.86 4.28
C ALA A 98 8.26 15.11 3.48
N GLY A 99 7.72 16.24 3.85
CA GLY A 99 7.93 17.44 3.05
C GLY A 99 7.56 18.72 3.76
N VAL A 100 7.45 19.77 2.98
CA VAL A 100 7.06 21.09 3.46
C VAL A 100 5.77 21.51 2.77
N ALA A 101 4.91 22.16 3.53
CA ALA A 101 3.61 22.64 3.02
C ALA A 101 3.47 24.13 3.31
N PRO A 102 2.99 24.92 2.33
CA PRO A 102 2.86 26.38 2.51
C PRO A 102 2.04 26.80 3.73
N GLY A 103 1.04 26.02 4.10
CA GLY A 103 0.16 26.36 5.22
C GLY A 103 0.61 25.83 6.58
N ALA A 104 1.73 25.12 6.63
CA ALA A 104 2.17 24.42 7.85
C ALA A 104 3.35 25.10 8.57
N GLY A 105 3.83 26.22 8.07
CA GLY A 105 5.02 26.88 8.61
C GLY A 105 6.30 26.18 8.19
N ASP A 106 7.31 26.21 9.05
CA ASP A 106 8.64 25.66 8.74
C ASP A 106 8.81 24.20 9.14
N ASP A 107 7.86 23.63 9.87
CA ASP A 107 7.97 22.26 10.35
C ASP A 107 7.68 21.27 9.23
N PRO A 108 8.46 20.15 9.17
CA PRO A 108 8.14 19.08 8.22
C PRO A 108 6.78 18.47 8.50
N VAL A 109 6.11 18.09 7.43
CA VAL A 109 4.79 17.45 7.50
C VAL A 109 4.75 16.29 6.53
N ASN A 110 3.69 15.51 6.55
CA ASN A 110 3.42 14.51 5.53
C ASN A 110 2.56 15.12 4.42
N LEU A 111 3.09 15.11 3.21
CA LEU A 111 2.31 15.41 2.01
C LEU A 111 1.58 14.13 1.65
N CYS A 112 0.26 14.17 1.67
CA CYS A 112 -0.57 12.98 1.55
C CYS A 112 -1.21 12.89 0.16
N TRP A 113 -0.86 11.82 -0.55
CA TRP A 113 -1.45 11.51 -1.85
C TRP A 113 -2.30 10.26 -1.75
N LYS A 114 -3.47 10.29 -2.38
CA LYS A 114 -4.35 9.14 -2.49
C LYS A 114 -4.52 8.78 -3.95
N TYR A 115 -4.51 7.48 -4.26
CA TYR A 115 -4.73 7.00 -5.61
C TYR A 115 -6.01 7.58 -6.19
N GLY A 116 -5.89 8.16 -7.37
CA GLY A 116 -6.98 8.89 -8.04
C GLY A 116 -6.83 10.40 -7.98
N GLU A 117 -6.01 10.92 -7.07
CA GLU A 117 -5.72 12.35 -7.02
C GLU A 117 -4.69 12.69 -8.09
N THR A 118 -4.95 13.75 -8.85
CA THR A 118 -4.09 14.16 -9.99
C THR A 118 -2.96 15.08 -9.57
N ALA A 119 -2.99 15.57 -8.34
CA ALA A 119 -1.95 16.37 -7.72
C ALA A 119 -2.00 16.11 -6.22
N VAL A 120 -0.88 16.35 -5.52
CA VAL A 120 -0.92 16.33 -4.06
C VAL A 120 -1.63 17.61 -3.59
N ARG A 121 -2.69 17.47 -2.83
CA ARG A 121 -3.56 18.60 -2.42
C ARG A 121 -3.70 18.72 -0.92
N PHE A 122 -3.17 17.74 -0.16
CA PHE A 122 -3.40 17.67 1.28
C PHE A 122 -2.11 17.35 2.02
N TRP A 123 -2.07 17.75 3.27
CA TRP A 123 -1.00 17.42 4.18
C TRP A 123 -1.57 17.11 5.57
N HIS A 124 -0.80 16.41 6.38
CA HIS A 124 -1.10 16.20 7.80
C HIS A 124 0.20 16.13 8.58
N GLY A 125 0.12 16.31 9.90
CA GLY A 125 1.29 16.20 10.75
C GLY A 125 1.79 14.76 10.83
N PHE A 126 3.02 14.57 11.32
CA PHE A 126 3.61 13.24 11.45
C PHE A 126 2.86 12.35 12.45
N ASP A 127 2.18 12.96 13.41
CA ASP A 127 1.36 12.27 14.41
C ASP A 127 -0.12 12.23 14.04
N GLU A 128 -0.46 12.64 12.83
CA GLU A 128 -1.83 12.63 12.31
C GLU A 128 -1.94 11.63 11.18
N GLY A 129 -3.17 11.31 10.78
CA GLY A 129 -3.44 10.39 9.69
C GLY A 129 -4.34 11.00 8.62
N PHE A 130 -4.81 10.13 7.73
CA PHE A 130 -5.64 10.52 6.60
C PHE A 130 -6.85 11.34 7.01
N ALA A 131 -7.51 10.99 8.13
CA ALA A 131 -8.71 11.69 8.59
C ALA A 131 -8.44 13.15 8.99
N GLN A 132 -7.20 13.49 9.29
CA GLN A 132 -6.80 14.83 9.69
C GLN A 132 -6.17 15.64 8.55
N ARG A 133 -6.33 15.20 7.30
CA ARG A 133 -5.76 15.91 6.15
C ARG A 133 -6.27 17.34 6.06
N LYS A 134 -5.36 18.24 5.74
CA LYS A 134 -5.64 19.67 5.56
C LYS A 134 -5.28 20.07 4.15
N PRO A 135 -6.05 20.95 3.50
CA PRO A 135 -5.71 21.39 2.14
C PRO A 135 -4.41 22.20 2.12
N LEU A 136 -3.68 22.06 1.02
CA LEU A 136 -2.43 22.81 0.80
C LEU A 136 -2.67 24.29 0.51
N SER A 137 -3.85 24.66 0.08
CA SER A 137 -4.18 26.04 -0.23
C SER A 137 -5.57 26.38 0.26
#